data_0f3b7744d6b8a2d9c545c9b4b739c11b
#
_entry.id   0f3b7744d6b8a2d9c545c9b4b739c11b
#
_cell.length_a   1.000
_cell.length_b   1.000
_cell.length_c   1.000
_cell.angle_alpha   90.00
_cell.angle_beta   90.00
_cell.angle_gamma   90.00
#
_symmetry.space_group_name_H-M   'P 1'
#
loop_
_entity.id
_entity.type
_entity.pdbx_description
1 polymer ?
#
loop_
_entity_poly.entity_id
_entity_poly.type
_entity_poly.pdbx_seq_one_letter_code
_entity_poly.pdbx_strand_id
1 'polypeptide(L)'
;KAPVIYYQQHPDEKYLSAVKEGLSALRDCHGFVNGMYGGDERLHGNNPTQGSELCTAVEMMHSFESILPITGDVYYADYLEKIAYNVLPAQITDDFMYKQYFQQANQVLVSADTRNFFDDNNGRLTFWENNRLFLLLYQYASGMA
;
A
#
# COMPACT_ATOMS: atom_id res chain seq x y z
N LYS A 1 -12.00 -2.72 -1.16
CA LYS A 1 -12.72 -3.75 -0.35
C LYS A 1 -14.23 -3.53 -0.27
N ALA A 2 -14.72 -2.29 -0.28
CA ALA A 2 -16.13 -1.98 -0.04
C ALA A 2 -17.12 -2.80 -0.90
N PRO A 3 -16.96 -2.98 -2.21
CA PRO A 3 -17.90 -3.79 -3.00
C PRO A 3 -17.98 -5.25 -2.52
N VAL A 4 -16.85 -5.86 -2.12
CA VAL A 4 -16.83 -7.25 -1.65
C VAL A 4 -17.51 -7.38 -0.28
N ILE A 5 -17.32 -6.39 0.60
CA ILE A 5 -18.05 -6.36 1.88
C ILE A 5 -19.55 -6.24 1.64
N TYR A 6 -19.96 -5.39 0.71
CA TYR A 6 -21.37 -5.22 0.33
C TYR A 6 -21.97 -6.48 -0.30
N TYR A 7 -21.17 -7.25 -1.06
CA TYR A 7 -21.56 -8.54 -1.62
C TYR A 7 -22.13 -9.52 -0.58
N GLN A 8 -21.62 -9.49 0.67
CA GLN A 8 -22.13 -10.37 1.73
C GLN A 8 -23.62 -10.14 2.05
N GLN A 9 -24.11 -8.93 1.85
CA GLN A 9 -25.51 -8.56 2.10
C GLN A 9 -26.35 -8.64 0.82
N HIS A 10 -25.74 -8.42 -0.32
CA HIS A 10 -26.38 -8.37 -1.63
C HIS A 10 -25.53 -9.15 -2.64
N PRO A 11 -25.65 -10.50 -2.67
CA PRO A 11 -24.84 -11.35 -3.54
C PRO A 11 -25.12 -11.06 -5.01
N ASP A 12 -24.19 -10.39 -5.67
CA ASP A 12 -24.21 -10.12 -7.10
C ASP A 12 -22.74 -10.09 -7.58
N GLU A 13 -22.41 -10.98 -8.50
CA GLU A 13 -21.05 -11.18 -9.02
C GLU A 13 -20.41 -9.89 -9.57
N LYS A 14 -21.21 -8.91 -9.96
CA LYS A 14 -20.70 -7.61 -10.41
C LYS A 14 -19.80 -6.92 -9.37
N TYR A 15 -20.05 -7.13 -8.06
CA TYR A 15 -19.25 -6.53 -7.00
C TYR A 15 -17.86 -7.17 -6.89
N LEU A 16 -17.77 -8.48 -7.12
CA LEU A 16 -16.52 -9.20 -7.15
C LEU A 16 -15.72 -8.84 -8.42
N SER A 17 -16.38 -8.82 -9.56
CA SER A 17 -15.78 -8.42 -10.85
C SER A 17 -15.25 -6.99 -10.80
N ALA A 18 -16.02 -6.05 -10.26
CA ALA A 18 -15.61 -4.64 -10.14
C ALA A 18 -14.32 -4.46 -9.33
N VAL A 19 -14.13 -5.25 -8.26
CA VAL A 19 -12.89 -5.20 -7.50
C VAL A 19 -11.72 -5.77 -8.28
N LYS A 20 -11.88 -6.89 -8.98
CA LYS A 20 -10.84 -7.49 -9.82
C LYS A 20 -10.43 -6.55 -10.97
N GLU A 21 -11.40 -5.99 -11.65
CA GLU A 21 -11.18 -5.03 -12.74
C GLU A 21 -10.46 -3.77 -12.24
N GLY A 22 -10.90 -3.22 -11.10
CA GLY A 22 -10.27 -2.06 -10.48
C GLY A 22 -8.83 -2.33 -10.07
N LEU A 23 -8.53 -3.49 -9.48
CA LEU A 23 -7.16 -3.90 -9.12
C LEU A 23 -6.31 -4.15 -10.37
N SER A 24 -6.86 -4.74 -11.43
CA SER A 24 -6.15 -4.91 -12.69
C SER A 24 -5.79 -3.56 -13.31
N ALA A 25 -6.74 -2.66 -13.42
CA ALA A 25 -6.51 -1.31 -13.95
C ALA A 25 -5.48 -0.54 -13.13
N LEU A 26 -5.57 -0.63 -11.79
CA LEU A 26 -4.60 -0.01 -10.90
C LEU A 26 -3.18 -0.54 -11.14
N ARG A 27 -3.03 -1.86 -11.26
CA ARG A 27 -1.75 -2.50 -11.53
C ARG A 27 -1.20 -2.13 -12.91
N ASP A 28 -2.06 -2.18 -13.93
CA ASP A 28 -1.64 -1.97 -15.32
C ASP A 28 -1.20 -0.51 -15.57
N CYS A 29 -1.86 0.44 -14.91
CA CYS A 29 -1.57 1.86 -15.07
C CYS A 29 -0.55 2.42 -14.07
N HIS A 30 -0.45 1.84 -12.88
CA HIS A 30 0.29 2.41 -11.77
C HIS A 30 1.17 1.40 -11.02
N GLY A 31 1.14 0.11 -11.41
CA GLY A 31 1.77 -0.97 -10.67
C GLY A 31 3.29 -0.98 -10.73
N PHE A 32 3.90 -1.28 -9.59
CA PHE A 32 5.33 -1.54 -9.45
C PHE A 32 5.62 -3.03 -9.30
N VAL A 33 6.86 -3.41 -9.60
CA VAL A 33 7.31 -4.80 -9.55
C VAL A 33 7.23 -5.43 -8.16
N ASN A 34 7.32 -4.62 -7.11
CA ASN A 34 7.20 -5.06 -5.72
C ASN A 34 5.77 -5.37 -5.26
N GLY A 35 4.77 -5.13 -6.11
CA GLY A 35 3.36 -5.37 -5.81
C GLY A 35 2.58 -4.13 -5.40
N MET A 36 3.25 -2.99 -5.20
CA MET A 36 2.60 -1.72 -4.94
C MET A 36 2.28 -0.97 -6.22
N TYR A 37 1.72 0.21 -6.08
CA TYR A 37 1.45 1.14 -7.15
C TYR A 37 1.93 2.55 -6.79
N GLY A 38 2.23 3.34 -7.81
CA GLY A 38 2.66 4.72 -7.68
C GLY A 38 1.53 5.59 -7.14
N GLY A 39 1.70 6.02 -5.89
CA GLY A 39 0.73 6.85 -5.20
C GLY A 39 1.34 7.45 -3.95
N ASP A 40 1.49 8.76 -3.96
CA ASP A 40 1.95 9.58 -2.87
C ASP A 40 0.98 10.77 -2.72
N GLU A 41 -0.18 10.58 -2.18
CA GLU A 41 -1.36 11.45 -2.15
C GLU A 41 -2.23 11.36 -3.43
N ARG A 42 -1.68 10.92 -4.56
CA ARG A 42 -2.39 10.69 -5.81
C ARG A 42 -1.69 9.63 -6.67
N LEU A 43 -2.41 9.07 -7.60
CA LEU A 43 -1.85 8.10 -8.55
C LEU A 43 -0.95 8.79 -9.58
N HIS A 44 0.25 8.25 -9.80
CA HIS A 44 1.27 8.87 -10.66
C HIS A 44 1.62 8.10 -11.92
N GLY A 45 1.10 6.90 -12.09
CA GLY A 45 1.60 5.98 -13.10
C GLY A 45 2.61 5.00 -12.50
N ASN A 46 3.33 4.30 -13.37
CA ASN A 46 4.23 3.20 -13.01
C ASN A 46 5.72 3.53 -13.16
N ASN A 47 6.07 4.81 -13.24
CA ASN A 47 7.46 5.22 -13.32
C ASN A 47 8.18 4.86 -12.01
N PRO A 48 9.27 4.09 -12.03
CA PRO A 48 9.96 3.63 -10.82
C PRO A 48 10.63 4.75 -10.01
N THR A 49 10.70 5.97 -10.55
CA THR A 49 11.16 7.16 -9.81
C THR A 49 10.05 7.78 -8.95
N GLN A 50 8.81 7.35 -9.14
CA GLN A 50 7.68 7.79 -8.32
C GLN A 50 7.59 6.98 -7.04
N GLY A 51 7.00 7.58 -6.00
CA GLY A 51 6.88 6.96 -4.69
C GLY A 51 5.62 6.12 -4.50
N SER A 52 5.69 5.21 -3.55
CA SER A 52 4.51 4.60 -2.93
C SER A 52 4.50 4.95 -1.45
N GLU A 53 3.33 5.22 -0.96
CA GLU A 53 3.11 5.64 0.42
C GLU A 53 2.99 4.42 1.37
N LEU A 54 3.51 4.53 2.59
CA LEU A 54 3.38 3.50 3.62
C LEU A 54 1.91 3.20 3.94
N CYS A 55 1.06 4.22 4.04
CA CYS A 55 -0.37 4.03 4.28
C CYS A 55 -1.03 3.19 3.19
N THR A 56 -0.62 3.39 1.94
CA THR A 56 -1.11 2.61 0.80
C THR A 56 -0.79 1.12 0.95
N ALA A 57 0.43 0.78 1.40
CA ALA A 57 0.81 -0.61 1.66
C ALA A 57 -0.06 -1.23 2.75
N VAL A 58 -0.21 -0.54 3.89
CA VAL A 58 -1.00 -1.01 5.04
C VAL A 58 -2.48 -1.18 4.68
N GLU A 59 -3.09 -0.19 4.02
CA GLU A 59 -4.50 -0.24 3.62
C GLU A 59 -4.77 -1.29 2.55
N MET A 60 -3.81 -1.55 1.66
CA MET A 60 -3.95 -2.61 0.67
C MET A 60 -3.92 -3.99 1.35
N MET A 61 -2.99 -4.21 2.27
CA MET A 61 -2.93 -5.44 3.08
C MET A 61 -4.23 -5.66 3.83
N HIS A 62 -4.72 -4.66 4.56
CA HIS A 62 -6.00 -4.73 5.26
C HIS A 62 -7.19 -4.99 4.32
N SER A 63 -7.15 -4.43 3.11
CA SER A 63 -8.19 -4.69 2.11
C SER A 63 -8.18 -6.15 1.67
N PHE A 64 -7.01 -6.73 1.40
CA PHE A 64 -6.90 -8.13 0.99
C PHE A 64 -7.25 -9.09 2.12
N GLU A 65 -6.86 -8.82 3.35
CA GLU A 65 -7.30 -9.58 4.53
C GLU A 65 -8.82 -9.58 4.69
N SER A 66 -9.46 -8.44 4.40
CA SER A 66 -10.92 -8.34 4.47
C SER A 66 -11.64 -9.08 3.33
N ILE A 67 -11.02 -9.13 2.15
CA ILE A 67 -11.60 -9.75 0.94
C ILE A 67 -11.43 -11.27 0.94
N LEU A 68 -10.27 -11.75 1.36
CA LEU A 68 -9.89 -13.16 1.31
C LEU A 68 -10.90 -14.11 1.98
N PRO A 69 -11.35 -13.89 3.21
CA PRO A 69 -12.30 -14.79 3.86
C PRO A 69 -13.69 -14.77 3.21
N ILE A 70 -14.03 -13.71 2.48
CA ILE A 70 -15.33 -13.60 1.78
C ILE A 70 -15.30 -14.36 0.46
N THR A 71 -14.18 -14.26 -0.27
CA THR A 71 -14.08 -14.79 -1.63
C THR A 71 -13.43 -16.16 -1.70
N GLY A 72 -12.54 -16.50 -0.76
CA GLY A 72 -11.69 -17.70 -0.82
C GLY A 72 -10.69 -17.67 -1.98
N ASP A 73 -10.52 -16.53 -2.65
CA ASP A 73 -9.69 -16.42 -3.86
C ASP A 73 -8.22 -16.19 -3.47
N VAL A 74 -7.39 -17.17 -3.76
CA VAL A 74 -5.94 -17.17 -3.47
C VAL A 74 -5.19 -15.99 -4.09
N TYR A 75 -5.72 -15.37 -5.14
CA TYR A 75 -5.17 -14.15 -5.72
C TYR A 75 -4.92 -13.06 -4.68
N TYR A 76 -5.85 -12.90 -3.75
CA TYR A 76 -5.73 -11.88 -2.67
C TYR A 76 -4.70 -12.29 -1.62
N ALA A 77 -4.57 -13.59 -1.34
CA ALA A 77 -3.55 -14.12 -0.44
C ALA A 77 -2.13 -13.90 -1.00
N ASP A 78 -1.92 -14.24 -2.28
CA ASP A 78 -0.63 -14.06 -2.96
C ASP A 78 -0.22 -12.57 -2.99
N TYR A 79 -1.19 -11.71 -3.23
CA TYR A 79 -0.94 -10.27 -3.25
C TYR A 79 -0.64 -9.70 -1.86
N LEU A 80 -1.37 -10.16 -0.84
CA LEU A 80 -1.12 -9.81 0.55
C LEU A 80 0.30 -10.24 0.98
N GLU A 81 0.67 -11.48 0.69
CA GLU A 81 2.01 -12.00 0.98
C GLU A 81 3.10 -11.17 0.29
N LYS A 82 2.90 -10.85 -0.98
CA LYS A 82 3.85 -10.05 -1.74
C LYS A 82 4.09 -8.67 -1.13
N ILE A 83 3.05 -7.99 -0.70
CA ILE A 83 3.17 -6.67 -0.05
C ILE A 83 3.81 -6.82 1.33
N ALA A 84 3.36 -7.79 2.12
CA ALA A 84 3.83 -7.99 3.48
C ALA A 84 5.33 -8.30 3.57
N TYR A 85 5.87 -9.02 2.59
CA TYR A 85 7.26 -9.44 2.61
C TYR A 85 8.22 -8.66 1.70
N ASN A 86 7.69 -7.91 0.73
CA ASN A 86 8.56 -7.14 -0.17
C ASN A 86 8.42 -5.63 -0.05
N VAL A 87 7.29 -5.14 0.46
CA VAL A 87 7.02 -3.69 0.54
C VAL A 87 7.14 -3.19 1.97
N LEU A 88 6.38 -3.79 2.89
CA LEU A 88 6.33 -3.32 4.27
C LEU A 88 7.70 -3.35 4.98
N PRO A 89 8.53 -4.39 4.85
CA PRO A 89 9.84 -4.42 5.51
C PRO A 89 10.79 -3.31 5.01
N ALA A 90 10.67 -2.93 3.74
CA ALA A 90 11.49 -1.85 3.18
C ALA A 90 11.11 -0.45 3.71
N GLN A 91 9.99 -0.32 4.40
CA GLN A 91 9.49 0.94 4.92
C GLN A 91 9.75 1.12 6.42
N ILE A 92 10.41 0.16 7.05
CA ILE A 92 10.61 0.11 8.50
C ILE A 92 12.05 -0.31 8.77
N THR A 93 12.70 0.27 9.79
CA THR A 93 14.00 -0.21 10.25
C THR A 93 13.87 -1.51 11.04
N ASP A 94 14.96 -2.31 11.09
CA ASP A 94 14.98 -3.60 11.78
C ASP A 94 14.61 -3.51 13.27
N ASP A 95 14.91 -2.38 13.89
CA ASP A 95 14.56 -2.08 15.28
C ASP A 95 13.16 -1.46 15.45
N PHE A 96 12.42 -1.26 14.35
CA PHE A 96 11.10 -0.65 14.30
C PHE A 96 11.03 0.80 14.84
N MET A 97 12.17 1.48 14.95
CA MET A 97 12.23 2.82 15.51
C MET A 97 11.97 3.91 14.48
N TYR A 98 12.20 3.61 13.20
CA TYR A 98 12.02 4.58 12.12
C TYR A 98 11.22 3.97 10.98
N LYS A 99 10.49 4.82 10.27
CA LYS A 99 9.74 4.46 9.06
C LYS A 99 10.17 5.35 7.90
N GLN A 100 10.12 4.78 6.73
CA GLN A 100 10.18 5.51 5.48
C GLN A 100 8.75 5.67 4.95
N TYR A 101 8.23 6.88 4.94
CA TYR A 101 6.85 7.12 4.53
C TYR A 101 6.64 6.87 3.02
N PHE A 102 7.56 7.38 2.21
CA PHE A 102 7.58 7.11 0.77
C PHE A 102 8.74 6.21 0.39
N GLN A 103 8.45 5.24 -0.44
CA GLN A 103 9.39 4.27 -0.98
C GLN A 103 9.37 4.34 -2.51
N GLN A 104 10.53 4.24 -3.14
CA GLN A 104 10.66 4.13 -4.60
C GLN A 104 11.15 2.74 -4.99
N ALA A 105 10.65 2.21 -6.11
CA ALA A 105 11.04 0.89 -6.59
C ALA A 105 12.52 0.79 -6.96
N ASN A 106 13.14 1.89 -7.37
CA ASN A 106 14.55 1.99 -7.72
C ASN A 106 15.37 2.81 -6.70
N GLN A 107 14.94 2.86 -5.47
CA GLN A 107 15.58 3.64 -4.42
C GLN A 107 17.00 3.15 -4.16
N VAL A 108 17.96 4.07 -4.21
CA VAL A 108 19.39 3.79 -4.01
C VAL A 108 19.81 4.03 -2.56
N LEU A 109 19.21 5.03 -1.92
CA LEU A 109 19.61 5.47 -0.59
C LEU A 109 18.39 5.81 0.25
N VAL A 110 18.41 5.37 1.49
CA VAL A 110 17.52 5.83 2.56
C VAL A 110 18.32 6.76 3.47
N SER A 111 17.86 7.99 3.61
CA SER A 111 18.52 8.98 4.45
C SER A 111 17.50 9.84 5.19
N ALA A 112 17.95 10.56 6.21
CA ALA A 112 17.13 11.54 6.93
C ALA A 112 16.96 12.87 6.17
N ASP A 113 17.53 12.97 4.98
CA ASP A 113 17.45 14.19 4.17
C ASP A 113 16.07 14.36 3.54
N THR A 114 15.67 15.60 3.36
CA THR A 114 14.45 15.96 2.67
C THR A 114 14.54 15.54 1.19
N ARG A 115 13.53 14.85 0.72
CA ARG A 115 13.39 14.46 -0.69
C ARG A 115 12.08 14.97 -1.25
N ASN A 116 12.08 15.35 -2.51
CA ASN A 116 10.89 15.73 -3.23
C ASN A 116 10.39 14.54 -4.04
N PHE A 117 9.19 14.03 -3.71
CA PHE A 117 8.51 13.00 -4.49
C PHE A 117 7.36 13.55 -5.34
N PHE A 118 7.01 14.80 -5.14
CA PHE A 118 5.91 15.43 -5.84
C PHE A 118 6.43 16.41 -6.88
N ASP A 119 5.77 16.48 -8.00
CA ASP A 119 6.04 17.47 -9.05
C ASP A 119 5.77 18.91 -8.62
N ASP A 120 5.04 19.09 -7.53
CA ASP A 120 4.59 20.39 -7.05
C ASP A 120 5.57 21.08 -6.09
N ASN A 121 6.79 20.62 -5.99
CA ASN A 121 7.90 21.27 -5.29
C ASN A 121 7.70 21.61 -3.81
N ASN A 122 6.77 21.01 -3.16
CA ASN A 122 6.56 21.28 -1.74
C ASN A 122 7.61 20.66 -0.81
N GLY A 123 8.81 20.49 -1.24
CA GLY A 123 10.07 20.09 -0.63
C GLY A 123 10.18 19.76 0.87
N ARG A 124 9.08 19.46 1.53
CA ARG A 124 8.99 19.30 2.98
C ARG A 124 8.64 17.90 3.46
N LEU A 125 8.68 16.91 2.60
CA LEU A 125 8.48 15.54 3.07
C LEU A 125 9.80 14.97 3.55
N THR A 126 10.00 15.05 4.84
CA THR A 126 11.08 14.35 5.52
C THR A 126 10.74 12.86 5.56
N PHE A 127 11.64 12.04 5.09
CA PHE A 127 11.48 10.61 4.99
C PHE A 127 11.51 9.89 6.32
N TRP A 128 12.12 10.50 7.30
CA TRP A 128 12.25 9.99 8.64
C TRP A 128 11.49 10.89 9.58
N GLU A 129 10.20 10.68 9.69
CA GLU A 129 9.53 11.18 10.86
C GLU A 129 9.94 10.33 12.05
N ASN A 130 10.70 10.95 12.94
CA ASN A 130 10.93 10.41 14.25
C ASN A 130 9.59 9.94 14.84
N ASN A 131 9.48 8.64 15.02
CA ASN A 131 8.76 8.14 16.14
C ASN A 131 7.24 8.11 16.08
N ARG A 132 6.61 7.47 15.11
CA ARG A 132 5.22 7.03 15.34
C ARG A 132 4.78 5.88 14.42
N LEU A 133 5.66 4.92 14.23
CA LEU A 133 5.27 3.61 13.72
C LEU A 133 4.11 3.01 14.54
N PHE A 134 4.09 3.30 15.84
CA PHE A 134 3.05 2.87 16.77
C PHE A 134 1.63 3.28 16.34
N LEU A 135 1.43 4.41 15.70
CA LEU A 135 0.09 4.85 15.31
C LEU A 135 -0.47 4.07 14.13
N LEU A 136 0.34 3.77 13.12
CA LEU A 136 -0.13 3.02 11.96
C LEU A 136 -0.28 1.53 12.24
N LEU A 137 0.66 0.93 12.99
CA LEU A 137 0.53 -0.45 13.43
C LEU A 137 -0.59 -0.62 14.47
N TYR A 138 -0.82 0.37 15.32
CA TYR A 138 -1.92 0.36 16.28
C TYR A 138 -3.28 0.52 15.60
N GLN A 139 -3.39 1.36 14.58
CA GLN A 139 -4.61 1.45 13.77
C GLN A 139 -4.88 0.15 13.03
N TYR A 140 -3.85 -0.54 12.56
CA TYR A 140 -3.96 -1.85 11.95
C TYR A 140 -4.40 -2.91 12.96
N ALA A 141 -3.77 -2.96 14.12
CA ALA A 141 -4.10 -3.92 15.18
C ALA A 141 -5.48 -3.67 15.84
N SER A 142 -5.90 -2.41 15.95
CA SER A 142 -7.21 -2.06 16.52
C SER A 142 -8.38 -2.26 15.55
N GLY A 143 -8.10 -2.40 14.26
CA GLY A 143 -9.09 -2.78 13.25
C GLY A 143 -9.39 -4.27 13.21
N MET A 144 -8.65 -5.09 13.98
CA MET A 144 -8.85 -6.53 14.10
C MET A 144 -9.61 -6.95 15.38
N ALA A 145 -10.09 -6.01 16.17
CA ALA A 145 -10.85 -6.28 17.39
C ALA A 145 -12.36 -6.16 17.17
#